data_f45aa817a796f03c39e8cb4b0bc96baa
#
_entry.id   f45aa817a796f03c39e8cb4b0bc96baa
#
_cell.length_a   1.000
_cell.length_b   1.000
_cell.length_c   1.000
_cell.angle_alpha   90.00
_cell.angle_beta   90.00
_cell.angle_gamma   90.00
#
_symmetry.space_group_name_H-M   'P 1'
#
loop_
_entity.id
_entity.type
_entity.pdbx_description
1 polymer ?
#
loop_
_entity_poly.entity_id
_entity_poly.type
_entity_poly.pdbx_seq_one_letter_code
_entity_poly.pdbx_strand_id
1 'polypeptide(L)'
;MAAQKKNSAATLERRTVVHRILRDRGDAAVVTGIGNASHDVASAGDDDRNMYLFGIMGGAAMVAFGIALAQPKRRVVVITGDGEVLAGIGSLATIGVEKPKNLSIVVLDNQAYGA
;
A
#
# COMPACT_ATOMS: atom_id res chain seq x y z
N MET A 1 6.94 -27.48 -2.25
CA MET A 1 7.71 -26.25 -2.01
C MET A 1 8.31 -26.31 -0.63
N ALA A 2 9.61 -26.13 -0.54
CA ALA A 2 10.26 -26.04 0.76
C ALA A 2 9.69 -24.85 1.52
N ALA A 3 9.21 -25.09 2.74
CA ALA A 3 8.80 -24.00 3.61
C ALA A 3 10.03 -23.11 3.86
N GLN A 4 9.92 -21.85 3.53
CA GLN A 4 10.95 -20.89 3.91
C GLN A 4 11.03 -20.88 5.43
N LYS A 5 12.22 -21.17 5.97
CA LYS A 5 12.47 -20.93 7.37
C LYS A 5 12.27 -19.44 7.63
N LYS A 6 11.22 -19.10 8.37
CA LYS A 6 11.06 -17.76 8.85
C LYS A 6 12.28 -17.39 9.68
N ASN A 7 13.03 -16.42 9.21
CA ASN A 7 14.10 -15.86 10.01
C ASN A 7 13.45 -15.07 11.14
N SER A 8 13.40 -15.69 12.34
CA SER A 8 12.70 -15.15 13.49
C SER A 8 13.29 -13.84 14.04
N ALA A 9 14.50 -13.45 13.58
CA ALA A 9 15.24 -12.34 14.18
C ALA A 9 14.93 -10.97 13.59
N ALA A 10 14.21 -10.85 12.46
CA ALA A 10 14.07 -9.58 11.76
C ALA A 10 12.72 -9.41 11.05
N THR A 11 11.74 -10.24 11.36
CA THR A 11 10.47 -10.22 10.62
C THR A 11 9.42 -9.40 11.36
N LEU A 12 9.02 -8.30 10.74
CA LEU A 12 7.86 -7.54 11.19
C LEU A 12 6.59 -8.33 10.85
N GLU A 13 5.63 -8.30 11.74
CA GLU A 13 4.33 -8.89 11.48
C GLU A 13 3.50 -7.86 10.71
N ARG A 14 3.07 -8.25 9.50
CA ARG A 14 2.46 -7.37 8.50
C ARG A 14 1.24 -6.63 9.04
N ARG A 15 0.30 -7.34 9.62
CA ARG A 15 -0.95 -6.74 10.11
C ARG A 15 -0.70 -5.75 11.25
N THR A 16 0.21 -6.07 12.15
CA THR A 16 0.62 -5.17 13.23
C THR A 16 1.22 -3.88 12.68
N VAL A 17 2.06 -3.99 11.65
CA VAL A 17 2.67 -2.82 11.00
C VAL A 17 1.59 -1.93 10.36
N VAL A 18 0.65 -2.52 9.65
CA VAL A 18 -0.44 -1.78 9.01
C VAL A 18 -1.31 -1.08 10.07
N HIS A 19 -1.67 -1.77 11.14
CA HIS A 19 -2.43 -1.17 12.24
C HIS A 19 -1.68 0.01 12.85
N ARG A 20 -0.35 -0.12 13.03
CA ARG A 20 0.47 0.97 13.59
C ARG A 20 0.51 2.18 12.66
N ILE A 21 0.66 1.97 11.36
CA ILE A 21 0.67 3.05 10.36
C ILE A 21 -0.67 3.79 10.35
N LEU A 22 -1.77 3.05 10.37
CA LEU A 22 -3.10 3.64 10.25
C LEU A 22 -3.64 4.21 11.55
N ARG A 23 -2.99 3.98 12.68
CA ARG A 23 -3.41 4.52 13.98
C ARG A 23 -3.52 6.04 13.95
N ASP A 24 -2.58 6.70 13.32
CA ASP A 24 -2.47 8.16 13.28
C ASP A 24 -2.85 8.72 11.90
N ARG A 25 -3.71 8.04 11.18
CA ARG A 25 -4.03 8.40 9.79
C ARG A 25 -4.73 9.74 9.64
N GLY A 26 -5.46 10.20 10.66
CA GLY A 26 -6.26 11.41 10.56
C GLY A 26 -7.28 11.31 9.42
N ASP A 27 -7.29 12.29 8.53
CA ASP A 27 -8.18 12.32 7.35
C ASP A 27 -7.54 11.74 6.08
N ALA A 28 -6.40 11.05 6.21
CA ALA A 28 -5.71 10.50 5.06
C ALA A 28 -6.58 9.51 4.28
N ALA A 29 -6.59 9.63 2.97
CA ALA A 29 -7.12 8.62 2.09
C ALA A 29 -6.13 7.45 2.01
N VAL A 30 -6.63 6.23 2.01
CA VAL A 30 -5.81 5.03 1.92
C VAL A 30 -6.21 4.22 0.70
N VAL A 31 -5.24 3.89 -0.14
CA VAL A 31 -5.44 3.06 -1.33
C VAL A 31 -4.65 1.78 -1.15
N THR A 32 -5.28 0.64 -1.37
CA THR A 32 -4.61 -0.64 -1.29
C THR A 32 -4.48 -1.31 -2.65
N GLY A 33 -3.40 -2.06 -2.83
CA GLY A 33 -3.25 -2.96 -3.95
C GLY A 33 -4.04 -4.26 -3.77
N ILE A 34 -3.89 -5.16 -4.72
CA ILE A 34 -4.50 -6.48 -4.69
C ILE A 34 -3.90 -7.32 -3.55
N GLY A 35 -4.70 -8.23 -3.00
CA GLY A 35 -4.24 -9.26 -2.07
C GLY A 35 -4.32 -8.86 -0.60
N ASN A 36 -3.38 -9.37 0.17
CA ASN A 36 -3.42 -9.30 1.64
C ASN A 36 -3.36 -7.88 2.21
N ALA A 37 -2.76 -6.94 1.50
CA ALA A 37 -2.72 -5.54 1.93
C ALA A 37 -4.12 -4.97 2.16
N SER A 38 -5.07 -5.30 1.29
CA SER A 38 -6.47 -4.86 1.45
C SER A 38 -7.11 -5.43 2.70
N HIS A 39 -6.88 -6.71 2.98
CA HIS A 39 -7.42 -7.34 4.18
C HIS A 39 -6.80 -6.76 5.46
N ASP A 40 -5.51 -6.46 5.43
CA ASP A 40 -4.83 -5.88 6.58
C ASP A 40 -5.35 -4.47 6.88
N VAL A 41 -5.57 -3.66 5.86
CA VAL A 41 -6.16 -2.32 6.02
C VAL A 41 -7.58 -2.42 6.55
N ALA A 42 -8.41 -3.30 5.98
CA ALA A 42 -9.77 -3.50 6.46
C ALA A 42 -9.81 -3.95 7.93
N SER A 43 -8.85 -4.79 8.35
CA SER A 43 -8.75 -5.27 9.73
C SER A 43 -8.39 -4.17 10.73
N ALA A 44 -7.80 -3.08 10.28
CA ALA A 44 -7.50 -1.92 11.13
C ALA A 44 -8.72 -1.01 11.37
N GLY A 45 -9.83 -1.33 10.76
CA GLY A 45 -11.08 -0.57 10.80
C GLY A 45 -11.46 -0.11 9.40
N ASP A 46 -12.62 -0.54 8.92
CA ASP A 46 -13.10 -0.10 7.63
C ASP A 46 -13.50 1.38 7.70
N ASP A 47 -13.22 2.10 6.61
CA ASP A 47 -13.36 3.56 6.58
C ASP A 47 -13.75 3.99 5.17
N ASP A 48 -14.64 4.95 5.06
CA ASP A 48 -15.09 5.48 3.76
C ASP A 48 -13.95 6.12 2.96
N ARG A 49 -12.83 6.43 3.59
CA ARG A 49 -11.65 6.98 2.96
C ARG A 49 -10.66 5.90 2.48
N ASN A 50 -11.05 4.63 2.59
CA ASN A 50 -10.28 3.51 2.06
C ASN A 50 -10.79 3.14 0.67
N MET A 51 -9.86 2.92 -0.25
CA MET A 51 -10.16 2.39 -1.58
C MET A 51 -9.37 1.09 -1.78
N TYR A 52 -10.10 -0.01 -1.91
CA TYR A 52 -9.52 -1.33 -2.10
C TYR A 52 -9.55 -1.72 -3.58
N LEU A 53 -8.38 -1.89 -4.19
CA LEU A 53 -8.29 -2.22 -5.62
C LEU A 53 -8.10 -3.73 -5.80
N PHE A 54 -9.17 -4.48 -5.72
CA PHE A 54 -9.12 -5.94 -5.77
C PHE A 54 -8.88 -6.50 -7.19
N GLY A 55 -9.26 -5.81 -8.21
CA GLY A 55 -9.23 -6.32 -9.58
C GLY A 55 -8.07 -5.81 -10.43
N ILE A 56 -7.18 -5.02 -9.87
CA ILE A 56 -6.13 -4.34 -10.62
C ILE A 56 -4.79 -4.61 -9.97
N MET A 57 -3.89 -5.28 -10.67
CA MET A 57 -2.53 -5.47 -10.22
C MET A 57 -1.63 -4.39 -10.81
N GLY A 58 -0.92 -3.67 -9.94
CA GLY A 58 0.02 -2.63 -10.36
C GLY A 58 -0.56 -1.23 -10.44
N GLY A 59 -1.85 -1.03 -10.10
CA GLY A 59 -2.52 0.25 -10.25
C GLY A 59 -2.63 1.11 -9.00
N ALA A 60 -2.35 0.57 -7.82
CA ALA A 60 -2.61 1.29 -6.57
C ALA A 60 -1.84 2.61 -6.48
N ALA A 61 -0.57 2.62 -6.83
CA ALA A 61 0.26 3.81 -6.77
C ALA A 61 -0.26 4.91 -7.71
N MET A 62 -0.70 4.55 -8.92
CA MET A 62 -1.21 5.54 -9.89
C MET A 62 -2.58 6.07 -9.51
N VAL A 63 -3.46 5.24 -8.97
CA VAL A 63 -4.75 5.70 -8.45
C VAL A 63 -4.52 6.68 -7.30
N ALA A 64 -3.67 6.33 -6.36
CA ALA A 64 -3.34 7.21 -5.24
C ALA A 64 -2.66 8.51 -5.71
N PHE A 65 -1.81 8.44 -6.71
CA PHE A 65 -1.18 9.61 -7.32
C PHE A 65 -2.23 10.56 -7.89
N GLY A 66 -3.22 10.05 -8.61
CA GLY A 66 -4.32 10.85 -9.12
C GLY A 66 -5.12 11.54 -8.02
N ILE A 67 -5.40 10.83 -6.93
CA ILE A 67 -6.07 11.41 -5.76
C ILE A 67 -5.20 12.51 -5.13
N ALA A 68 -3.91 12.27 -4.99
CA ALA A 68 -2.98 13.24 -4.41
C ALA A 68 -2.91 14.52 -5.23
N LEU A 69 -2.91 14.41 -6.57
CA LEU A 69 -2.95 15.58 -7.45
C LEU A 69 -4.27 16.34 -7.35
N ALA A 70 -5.39 15.61 -7.28
CA ALA A 70 -6.72 16.23 -7.20
C ALA A 70 -7.00 16.86 -5.85
N GLN A 71 -6.37 16.36 -4.79
CA GLN A 71 -6.57 16.83 -3.43
C GLN A 71 -5.23 17.13 -2.75
N PRO A 72 -4.57 18.22 -3.15
CA PRO A 72 -3.19 18.47 -2.73
C PRO A 72 -3.02 18.73 -1.23
N LYS A 73 -4.09 19.05 -0.52
CA LYS A 73 -4.07 19.26 0.93
C LYS A 73 -4.35 18.01 1.73
N ARG A 74 -4.76 16.92 1.08
CA ARG A 74 -5.06 15.65 1.73
C ARG A 74 -3.85 14.73 1.64
N ARG A 75 -3.48 14.10 2.73
CA ARG A 75 -2.50 13.01 2.68
C ARG A 75 -3.13 11.79 2.03
N VAL A 76 -2.37 11.11 1.19
CA VAL A 76 -2.77 9.86 0.56
C VAL A 76 -1.71 8.81 0.85
N VAL A 77 -2.11 7.66 1.34
CA VAL A 77 -1.23 6.56 1.71
C VAL A 77 -1.58 5.34 0.88
N VAL A 78 -0.60 4.76 0.24
CA VAL A 78 -0.74 3.46 -0.43
C VAL A 78 -0.19 2.38 0.48
N ILE A 79 -0.96 1.34 0.71
CA ILE A 79 -0.49 0.10 1.35
C ILE A 79 -0.59 -1.01 0.31
N THR A 80 0.55 -1.52 -0.09
CA THR A 80 0.61 -2.47 -1.20
C THR A 80 1.68 -3.53 -0.95
N GLY A 81 1.76 -4.51 -1.84
CA GLY A 81 2.78 -5.55 -1.80
C GLY A 81 3.88 -5.33 -2.81
N ASP A 82 4.98 -6.05 -2.65
CA ASP A 82 6.14 -5.98 -3.55
C ASP A 82 5.79 -6.42 -4.98
N GLY A 83 5.04 -7.49 -5.14
CA GLY A 83 4.63 -7.96 -6.47
C GLY A 83 3.72 -6.98 -7.20
N GLU A 84 2.81 -6.36 -6.48
CA GLU A 84 1.92 -5.34 -7.04
C GLU A 84 2.69 -4.11 -7.51
N VAL A 85 3.65 -3.65 -6.72
CA VAL A 85 4.52 -2.53 -7.10
C VAL A 85 5.35 -2.88 -8.34
N LEU A 86 5.91 -4.07 -8.39
CA LEU A 86 6.69 -4.51 -9.55
C LEU A 86 5.84 -4.57 -10.82
N ALA A 87 4.60 -5.00 -10.72
CA ALA A 87 3.68 -5.05 -11.87
C ALA A 87 3.40 -3.66 -12.46
N GLY A 88 3.44 -2.63 -11.64
CA GLY A 88 3.23 -1.24 -12.06
C GLY A 88 4.43 -0.35 -11.86
N ILE A 89 5.63 -0.88 -11.95
CA ILE A 89 6.86 -0.16 -11.56
C ILE A 89 7.08 1.14 -12.33
N GLY A 90 6.62 1.21 -13.57
CA GLY A 90 6.71 2.42 -14.38
C GLY A 90 6.01 3.64 -13.75
N SER A 91 5.01 3.41 -12.91
CA SER A 91 4.33 4.49 -12.21
C SER A 91 5.26 5.28 -11.28
N LEU A 92 6.26 4.62 -10.71
CA LEU A 92 7.23 5.26 -9.81
C LEU A 92 8.07 6.32 -10.54
N ALA A 93 8.33 6.13 -11.84
CA ALA A 93 9.05 7.13 -12.64
C ALA A 93 8.21 8.40 -12.77
N THR A 94 6.93 8.28 -13.08
CA THR A 94 6.01 9.43 -13.17
C THR A 94 5.88 10.13 -11.83
N ILE A 95 5.67 9.39 -10.75
CA ILE A 95 5.56 9.93 -9.40
C ILE A 95 6.85 10.65 -8.99
N GLY A 96 8.00 10.08 -9.34
CA GLY A 96 9.30 10.67 -9.06
C GLY A 96 9.53 11.99 -9.78
N VAL A 97 9.01 12.15 -10.99
CA VAL A 97 9.08 13.41 -11.74
C VAL A 97 8.16 14.47 -11.11
N GLU A 98 6.92 14.10 -10.81
CA GLU A 98 5.92 15.02 -10.28
C GLU A 98 6.12 15.38 -8.80
N LYS A 99 6.75 14.53 -8.04
CA LYS A 99 7.11 14.73 -6.62
C LYS A 99 5.94 15.22 -5.75
N PRO A 100 4.81 14.50 -5.72
CA PRO A 100 3.68 14.92 -4.89
C PRO A 100 4.06 14.83 -3.40
N LYS A 101 3.90 15.93 -2.68
CA LYS A 101 4.32 16.02 -1.27
C LYS A 101 3.38 15.31 -0.31
N ASN A 102 2.18 14.98 -0.77
CA ASN A 102 1.11 14.42 0.05
C ASN A 102 0.89 12.92 -0.20
N LEU A 103 1.77 12.25 -0.94
CA LEU A 103 1.67 10.83 -1.26
C LEU A 103 2.78 10.05 -0.54
N SER A 104 2.39 8.98 0.15
CA SER A 104 3.30 8.00 0.73
C SER A 104 2.95 6.61 0.22
N ILE A 105 3.96 5.82 -0.14
CA ILE A 105 3.77 4.45 -0.61
C ILE A 105 4.48 3.53 0.36
N VAL A 106 3.72 2.63 0.98
CA VAL A 106 4.22 1.60 1.89
C VAL A 106 4.15 0.26 1.19
N VAL A 107 5.29 -0.37 1.04
CA VAL A 107 5.41 -1.69 0.40
C VAL A 107 5.62 -2.75 1.47
N LEU A 108 4.69 -3.69 1.55
CA LEU A 108 4.78 -4.84 2.44
C LEU A 108 5.50 -5.95 1.67
N ASP A 109 6.83 -5.98 1.82
CA ASP A 109 7.69 -6.89 1.07
C ASP A 109 7.77 -8.25 1.77
N ASN A 110 7.13 -9.25 1.20
CA ASN A 110 7.22 -10.64 1.65
C ASN A 110 8.07 -11.51 0.71
N GLN A 111 8.64 -10.91 -0.34
CA GLN A 111 9.51 -11.57 -1.34
C GLN A 111 8.82 -12.76 -2.04
N ALA A 112 7.50 -12.71 -2.17
CA ALA A 112 6.72 -13.80 -2.76
C ALA A 112 5.44 -13.30 -3.41
N TYR A 113 5.01 -13.98 -4.45
CA TYR A 113 3.66 -13.86 -4.97
C TYR A 113 2.78 -14.87 -4.22
N GLY A 114 1.82 -14.37 -3.47
CA GLY A 114 0.89 -15.20 -2.74
C GLY A 114 -0.31 -14.38 -2.31
N ALA A 115 -1.47 -14.90 -2.56
CA ALA A 115 -2.69 -14.25 -2.11
C ALA A 115 -3.02 -14.68 -0.69
#